data_df13700b0a2de3f4b663c30259b37a9f
#
_entry.id   df13700b0a2de3f4b663c30259b37a9f
#
_cell.length_a   1.000
_cell.length_b   1.000
_cell.length_c   1.000
_cell.angle_alpha   90.00
_cell.angle_beta   90.00
_cell.angle_gamma   90.00
#
_symmetry.space_group_name_H-M   'P 1'
#
loop_
_entity.id
_entity.type
_entity.pdbx_description
1 polymer ?
#
loop_
_entity_poly.entity_id
_entity_poly.type
_entity_poly.pdbx_seq_one_letter_code
_entity_poly.pdbx_strand_id
1 'polypeptide(L)'
;MGAEATLYLLERGVRVAGTDGWSWDAPFVHTAKRYTATHDASLIWEGHKAGRHIGYCHIEKLHNLEALPSTCFSVCCFPAKIERASAGWTRAVAILET
;
A
#
# COMPACT_ATOMS: atom_id res chain seq x y z
N MET A 1 -3.98 6.06 -2.61
CA MET A 1 -4.32 6.43 -1.20
C MET A 1 -3.48 7.64 -0.82
N GLY A 2 -4.03 8.60 -0.11
CA GLY A 2 -3.26 9.71 0.48
C GLY A 2 -2.86 9.39 1.92
N ALA A 3 -2.13 10.31 2.56
CA ALA A 3 -1.69 10.15 3.96
C ALA A 3 -2.86 9.97 4.93
N GLU A 4 -3.88 10.83 4.82
CA GLU A 4 -5.05 10.82 5.72
C GLU A 4 -5.81 9.49 5.66
N ALA A 5 -6.12 9.01 4.46
CA ALA A 5 -6.82 7.75 4.28
C ALA A 5 -5.97 6.55 4.75
N THR A 6 -4.66 6.60 4.55
CA THR A 6 -3.74 5.57 5.05
C THR A 6 -3.73 5.56 6.58
N LEU A 7 -3.53 6.71 7.22
CA LEU A 7 -3.53 6.83 8.68
C LEU A 7 -4.86 6.39 9.29
N TYR A 8 -5.98 6.71 8.65
CA TYR A 8 -7.30 6.23 9.09
C TYR A 8 -7.35 4.70 9.25
N LEU A 9 -6.78 3.96 8.31
CA LEU A 9 -6.70 2.49 8.39
C LEU A 9 -5.73 2.04 9.50
N LEU A 10 -4.56 2.67 9.58
CA LEU A 10 -3.51 2.29 10.53
C LEU A 10 -3.92 2.53 11.99
N GLU A 11 -4.62 3.62 12.26
CA GLU A 11 -5.18 3.94 13.59
C GLU A 11 -6.24 2.92 14.03
N ARG A 12 -6.87 2.22 13.09
CA ARG A 12 -7.82 1.12 13.35
C ARG A 12 -7.18 -0.26 13.39
N GLY A 13 -5.86 -0.32 13.44
CA GLY A 13 -5.12 -1.56 13.64
C GLY A 13 -4.71 -2.27 12.35
N VAL A 14 -5.01 -1.76 11.17
CA VAL A 14 -4.51 -2.33 9.92
C VAL A 14 -2.98 -2.22 9.88
N ARG A 15 -2.30 -3.31 9.56
CA ARG A 15 -0.82 -3.37 9.45
C ARG A 15 -0.36 -3.89 8.11
N VAL A 16 -1.24 -4.52 7.35
CA VAL A 16 -0.98 -4.95 5.97
C VAL A 16 -2.18 -4.54 5.14
N ALA A 17 -1.91 -3.91 4.02
CA ALA A 17 -2.92 -3.51 3.05
C ALA A 17 -2.51 -3.96 1.65
N GLY A 18 -3.46 -4.21 0.78
CA GLY A 18 -3.19 -4.64 -0.58
C GLY A 18 -4.07 -3.92 -1.59
N THR A 19 -3.55 -3.74 -2.79
CA THR A 19 -4.26 -3.12 -3.91
C THR A 19 -3.84 -3.75 -5.24
N ASP A 20 -4.74 -3.77 -6.19
CA ASP A 20 -4.46 -4.06 -7.60
C ASP A 20 -3.85 -2.84 -8.33
N GLY A 21 -3.88 -1.68 -7.70
CA GLY A 21 -3.29 -0.46 -8.23
C GLY A 21 -1.77 -0.55 -8.45
N TRP A 22 -1.27 0.29 -9.35
CA TRP A 22 0.16 0.36 -9.66
C TRP A 22 1.00 0.94 -8.52
N SER A 23 0.40 1.78 -7.69
CA SER A 23 1.03 2.36 -6.52
C SER A 23 -0.01 2.57 -5.42
N TRP A 24 0.45 2.57 -4.20
CA TRP A 24 -0.36 2.92 -3.04
C TRP A 24 -0.80 4.39 -3.06
N ASP A 25 0.06 5.28 -3.51
CA ASP A 25 -0.26 6.70 -3.69
C ASP A 25 -1.05 6.96 -4.98
N ALA A 26 -1.57 8.17 -5.12
CA ALA A 26 -2.21 8.63 -6.34
C ALA A 26 -1.24 8.57 -7.52
N PRO A 27 -1.75 8.46 -8.77
CA PRO A 27 -0.89 8.49 -9.94
C PRO A 27 0.03 9.71 -9.94
N PHE A 28 1.31 9.49 -10.22
CA PHE A 28 2.37 10.50 -10.06
C PHE A 28 2.11 11.80 -10.83
N VAL A 29 1.37 11.73 -11.94
CA VAL A 29 0.99 12.93 -12.73
C VAL A 29 0.23 13.96 -11.88
N HIS A 30 -0.61 13.52 -10.95
CA HIS A 30 -1.35 14.44 -10.07
C HIS A 30 -0.44 15.05 -9.01
N THR A 31 0.44 14.25 -8.44
CA THR A 31 1.47 14.71 -7.48
C THR A 31 2.43 15.70 -8.13
N ALA A 32 2.88 15.42 -9.35
CA ALA A 32 3.77 16.31 -10.10
C ALA A 32 3.12 17.67 -10.37
N LYS A 33 1.86 17.71 -10.80
CA LYS A 33 1.12 18.96 -10.98
C LYS A 33 1.02 19.78 -9.70
N ARG A 34 0.66 19.15 -8.58
CA ARG A 34 0.58 19.82 -7.27
C ARG A 34 1.94 20.34 -6.84
N TYR A 35 2.98 19.53 -6.98
CA TYR A 35 4.33 19.93 -6.63
C TYR A 35 4.82 21.12 -7.48
N THR A 36 4.57 21.12 -8.79
CA THR A 36 4.94 22.24 -9.67
C THR A 36 4.27 23.56 -9.24
N ALA A 37 3.03 23.47 -8.74
CA ALA A 37 2.31 24.65 -8.28
C ALA A 37 2.71 25.14 -6.89
N THR A 38 3.11 24.25 -5.99
CA THR A 38 3.31 24.57 -4.56
C THR A 38 4.76 24.44 -4.09
N HIS A 39 5.61 23.71 -4.82
CA HIS A 39 6.95 23.28 -4.43
C HIS A 39 7.00 22.54 -3.08
N ASP A 40 5.87 21.97 -2.66
CA ASP A 40 5.75 21.24 -1.41
C ASP A 40 6.12 19.76 -1.60
N ALA A 41 7.32 19.39 -1.16
CA ALA A 41 7.83 18.03 -1.23
C ALA A 41 7.08 17.04 -0.31
N SER A 42 6.28 17.52 0.64
CA SER A 42 5.47 16.64 1.50
C SER A 42 4.40 15.89 0.72
N LEU A 43 3.96 16.44 -0.41
CA LEU A 43 2.99 15.85 -1.32
C LEU A 43 3.49 14.59 -2.04
N ILE A 44 4.82 14.40 -2.08
CA ILE A 44 5.42 13.25 -2.77
C ILE A 44 5.36 12.04 -1.86
N TRP A 45 4.66 10.97 -2.32
CA TRP A 45 4.55 9.70 -1.61
C TRP A 45 3.94 9.82 -0.21
N GLU A 46 2.91 10.62 -0.09
CA GLU A 46 2.27 10.93 1.19
C GLU A 46 1.66 9.67 1.87
N GLY A 47 1.07 8.75 1.11
CA GLY A 47 0.56 7.48 1.62
C GLY A 47 1.70 6.58 2.11
N HIS A 48 2.79 6.45 1.35
CA HIS A 48 3.98 5.72 1.79
C HIS A 48 4.58 6.33 3.07
N LYS A 49 4.65 7.66 3.14
CA LYS A 49 5.22 8.38 4.29
C LYS A 49 4.39 8.22 5.57
N ALA A 50 3.10 7.89 5.47
CA ALA A 50 2.27 7.60 6.63
C ALA A 50 2.86 6.48 7.51
N GLY A 51 3.60 5.54 6.92
CA GLY A 51 4.31 4.49 7.64
C GLY A 51 5.43 4.96 8.58
N ARG A 52 5.81 6.24 8.51
CA ARG A 52 6.74 6.85 9.48
C ARG A 52 6.07 7.14 10.82
N HIS A 53 4.75 7.30 10.83
CA HIS A 53 3.96 7.54 12.04
C HIS A 53 3.48 6.22 12.64
N ILE A 54 2.93 5.34 11.82
CA ILE A 54 2.47 4.02 12.24
C ILE A 54 2.99 3.02 11.21
N GLY A 55 3.89 2.12 11.63
CA GLY A 55 4.51 1.14 10.75
C GLY A 55 3.48 0.19 10.13
N TYR A 56 3.59 -0.03 8.83
CA TYR A 56 2.75 -0.96 8.06
C TYR A 56 3.48 -1.44 6.83
N CYS A 57 2.91 -2.44 6.17
CA CYS A 57 3.33 -2.88 4.84
C CYS A 57 2.16 -2.75 3.87
N HIS A 58 2.45 -2.44 2.61
CA HIS A 58 1.45 -2.55 1.56
C HIS A 58 1.96 -3.41 0.40
N ILE A 59 1.01 -4.02 -0.30
CA ILE A 59 1.26 -4.86 -1.46
C ILE A 59 0.56 -4.19 -2.64
N GLU A 60 1.30 -3.94 -3.69
CA GLU A 60 0.80 -3.31 -4.91
C GLU A 60 0.69 -4.33 -6.03
N LYS A 61 -0.09 -4.00 -7.05
CA LYS A 61 -0.24 -4.80 -8.28
C LYS A 61 -0.74 -6.22 -8.02
N LEU A 62 -1.62 -6.37 -7.03
CA LEU A 62 -2.31 -7.63 -6.82
C LEU A 62 -3.24 -7.93 -8.00
N HIS A 63 -3.48 -9.19 -8.24
CA HIS A 63 -4.35 -9.66 -9.30
C HIS A 63 -5.38 -10.64 -8.74
N ASN A 64 -6.53 -10.74 -9.43
CA ASN A 64 -7.59 -11.68 -9.10
C ASN A 64 -8.27 -11.41 -7.73
N LEU A 65 -8.33 -10.15 -7.30
CA LEU A 65 -8.98 -9.77 -6.05
C LEU A 65 -10.48 -10.04 -6.06
N GLU A 66 -11.11 -10.02 -7.23
CA GLU A 66 -12.52 -10.30 -7.46
C GLU A 66 -12.92 -11.75 -7.12
N ALA A 67 -11.95 -12.66 -7.07
CA ALA A 67 -12.18 -14.04 -6.65
C ALA A 67 -12.29 -14.23 -5.13
N LEU A 68 -11.97 -13.18 -4.36
CA LEU A 68 -12.00 -13.23 -2.90
C LEU A 68 -13.39 -12.89 -2.35
N PRO A 69 -13.81 -13.55 -1.28
CA PRO A 69 -14.94 -13.06 -0.49
C PRO A 69 -14.57 -11.71 0.15
N SER A 70 -15.58 -10.95 0.55
CA SER A 70 -15.37 -9.66 1.22
C SER A 70 -14.71 -9.78 2.61
N THR A 71 -14.83 -10.93 3.25
CA THR A 71 -14.31 -11.22 4.60
C THR A 71 -13.97 -12.70 4.74
N CYS A 72 -13.44 -13.10 5.89
CA CYS A 72 -13.20 -14.50 6.25
C CYS A 72 -12.17 -15.20 5.37
N PHE A 73 -11.04 -14.55 5.16
CA PHE A 73 -9.85 -15.17 4.56
C PHE A 73 -8.59 -14.64 5.22
N SER A 74 -7.54 -15.42 5.15
CA SER A 74 -6.19 -15.02 5.57
C SER A 74 -5.30 -14.79 4.37
N VAL A 75 -4.32 -13.91 4.50
CA VAL A 75 -3.34 -13.66 3.44
C VAL A 75 -1.95 -14.04 3.92
N CYS A 76 -1.27 -14.87 3.15
CA CYS A 76 0.14 -15.16 3.33
C CYS A 76 0.96 -14.47 2.23
N CYS A 77 2.01 -13.75 2.62
CA CYS A 77 2.95 -13.13 1.68
C CYS A 77 4.37 -13.20 2.23
N PHE A 78 5.29 -13.59 1.37
CA PHE A 78 6.70 -13.77 1.72
C PHE A 78 7.56 -12.98 0.72
N PRO A 79 7.84 -11.71 1.01
CA PRO A 79 8.65 -10.89 0.12
C PRO A 79 10.09 -11.42 0.03
N ALA A 80 10.63 -11.38 -1.19
CA ALA A 80 12.04 -11.69 -1.42
C ALA A 80 12.91 -10.68 -0.67
N LYS A 81 13.91 -11.17 0.06
CA LYS A 81 14.90 -10.31 0.74
C LYS A 81 15.90 -9.79 -0.27
N ILE A 82 15.84 -8.50 -0.54
CA ILE A 82 16.78 -7.80 -1.41
C ILE A 82 17.59 -6.86 -0.54
N GLU A 83 18.91 -7.00 -0.56
CA GLU A 83 19.79 -6.18 0.25
C GLU A 83 19.61 -4.69 -0.08
N ARG A 84 19.42 -3.87 0.96
CA ARG A 84 19.21 -2.42 0.89
C ARG A 84 17.99 -1.95 0.10
N ALA A 85 17.08 -2.85 -0.26
CA ALA A 85 15.81 -2.48 -0.89
C ALA A 85 14.73 -2.22 0.18
N SER A 86 13.86 -1.27 -0.11
CA SER A 86 12.68 -0.96 0.72
C SER A 86 11.49 -1.88 0.42
N ALA A 87 11.55 -2.65 -0.67
CA ALA A 87 10.50 -3.55 -1.12
C ALA A 87 11.11 -4.76 -1.83
N GLY A 88 10.31 -5.80 -1.98
CA GLY A 88 10.67 -7.01 -2.74
C GLY A 88 9.43 -7.61 -3.40
N TRP A 89 9.64 -8.40 -4.42
CA TRP A 89 8.57 -9.19 -5.02
C TRP A 89 8.01 -10.17 -3.99
N THR A 90 6.69 -10.32 -4.01
CA THR A 90 6.03 -11.29 -3.14
C THR A 90 5.00 -12.10 -3.92
N ARG A 91 4.86 -13.36 -3.56
CA ARG A 91 3.67 -14.15 -3.89
C ARG A 91 2.67 -13.96 -2.76
N ALA A 92 1.57 -13.25 -3.03
CA ALA A 92 0.46 -13.17 -2.11
C ALA A 92 -0.52 -14.32 -2.39
N VAL A 93 -0.91 -15.04 -1.37
CA VAL A 93 -1.84 -16.17 -1.44
C VAL A 93 -2.93 -15.95 -0.41
N ALA A 94 -4.19 -16.00 -0.84
CA ALA A 94 -5.34 -16.01 0.05
C ALA A 94 -5.68 -17.45 0.45
N ILE A 95 -5.91 -17.67 1.74
CA ILE A 95 -6.38 -18.92 2.31
C ILE A 95 -7.83 -18.70 2.70
N LEU A 96 -8.73 -19.38 2.02
CA LEU A 96 -10.15 -19.30 2.29
C LEU A 96 -10.52 -20.31 3.37
N GLU A 97 -11.34 -19.88 4.32
CA GLU A 97 -11.97 -20.79 5.28
C GLU A 97 -13.13 -21.52 4.59
N THR A 98 -13.11 -22.82 4.67
CA THR A 98 -14.15 -23.69 4.13
C THR A 98 -15.26 -23.91 5.17
#